data_bd8094564f060f99c761a9a980d837c9
#
_entry.id   bd8094564f060f99c761a9a980d837c9
#
_cell.length_a   1.000
_cell.length_b   1.000
_cell.length_c   1.000
_cell.angle_alpha   90.00
_cell.angle_beta   90.00
_cell.angle_gamma   90.00
#
_symmetry.space_group_name_H-M   'P 1'
#
loop_
_entity.id
_entity.type
_entity.pdbx_description
1 polymer ?
#
loop_
_entity_poly.entity_id
_entity_poly.type
_entity_poly.pdbx_seq_one_letter_code
_entity_poly.pdbx_strand_id
1 'polypeptide(L)'
;AVAGVSFAYAPWLLAQAGHLHVISNGGIPLALAMLARGHGWSLRHGYRPERRHDGWVYTGWLVAAWQLSLGFGIGLPFAYFLAGTVLVAAVTWFLRRWVVRPVKRPFGRRLLIADLVGGLLFAGVGALLAIPFFTVAEAHPNAKRSIGDIAIFSPPASGFFTAPAESRVWGGLHEGARALLPWHPEMTLLPGFVLYALAAGGLFFSVWKLRHRLLLLAGVVVTMVLAMGTRFFDGTFTYVPLFEYLPGWNGLRTPGRLMLWTTLLLGLLAAGAVSAFATRVREISAERIPSWPSPWLRLATLLPLVLVIGEGLNSTPHPVVPPQPAAMRTVDGPLLVLPSNQSLDQPVMLWSTTRFQDVVNGGSGFTPRQLDDVRRVTLSFPDQVSVDYLRVLGVRNVLLMRDHIAGTPWEITVDAPVDGLGIIREEIGDVVVYRL
;
A
#
# COMPACT_ATOMS: atom_id res chain seq x y z
N ALA A 1 -5.55 -19.71 -9.75
CA ALA A 1 -4.35 -19.10 -10.34
C ALA A 1 -4.64 -17.67 -10.83
N VAL A 2 -5.59 -17.45 -11.78
CA VAL A 2 -5.84 -16.11 -12.37
C VAL A 2 -6.09 -15.03 -11.31
N ALA A 3 -6.98 -15.25 -10.34
CA ALA A 3 -7.24 -14.26 -9.29
C ALA A 3 -5.99 -13.90 -8.46
N GLY A 4 -5.15 -14.90 -8.14
CA GLY A 4 -3.92 -14.63 -7.38
C GLY A 4 -2.89 -13.88 -8.21
N VAL A 5 -2.75 -14.22 -9.49
CA VAL A 5 -1.80 -13.54 -10.39
C VAL A 5 -2.27 -12.12 -10.70
N SER A 6 -3.57 -11.90 -10.99
CA SER A 6 -4.09 -10.55 -11.23
C SER A 6 -3.98 -9.65 -9.99
N PHE A 7 -4.11 -10.23 -8.80
CA PHE A 7 -3.92 -9.49 -7.55
C PHE A 7 -2.46 -9.11 -7.30
N ALA A 8 -1.51 -10.01 -7.61
CA ALA A 8 -0.09 -9.80 -7.38
C ALA A 8 0.59 -8.94 -8.45
N TYR A 9 0.10 -9.00 -9.69
CA TYR A 9 0.74 -8.37 -10.85
C TYR A 9 -0.16 -7.33 -11.54
N ALA A 10 -1.13 -6.76 -10.83
CA ALA A 10 -1.96 -5.67 -11.37
C ALA A 10 -1.09 -4.48 -11.77
N PRO A 11 -1.27 -3.90 -12.97
CA PRO A 11 -0.44 -2.78 -13.46
C PRO A 11 -0.33 -1.61 -12.47
N TRP A 12 -1.40 -1.24 -11.76
CA TRP A 12 -1.38 -0.14 -10.80
C TRP A 12 -0.37 -0.34 -9.65
N LEU A 13 -0.02 -1.58 -9.30
CA LEU A 13 0.96 -1.88 -8.26
C LEU A 13 2.38 -1.46 -8.65
N LEU A 14 2.66 -1.31 -9.95
CA LEU A 14 3.98 -0.89 -10.44
C LEU A 14 4.33 0.52 -9.97
N ALA A 15 3.35 1.44 -9.94
CA ALA A 15 3.52 2.77 -9.38
C ALA A 15 3.78 2.76 -7.87
N GLN A 16 3.50 1.66 -7.19
CA GLN A 16 3.67 1.49 -5.75
C GLN A 16 5.00 0.82 -5.37
N ALA A 17 5.95 0.64 -6.30
CA ALA A 17 7.22 -0.05 -6.07
C ALA A 17 8.03 0.55 -4.89
N GLY A 18 7.96 1.87 -4.67
CA GLY A 18 8.56 2.55 -3.52
C GLY A 18 7.80 2.39 -2.19
N HIS A 19 6.61 1.76 -2.20
CA HIS A 19 5.75 1.61 -1.02
C HIS A 19 5.67 0.14 -0.59
N LEU A 20 6.73 -0.38 0.05
CA LEU A 20 6.82 -1.79 0.46
C LEU A 20 5.59 -2.29 1.21
N HIS A 21 4.99 -1.48 2.08
CA HIS A 21 3.78 -1.82 2.81
C HIS A 21 2.54 -1.98 1.90
N VAL A 22 2.51 -1.34 0.72
CA VAL A 22 1.41 -1.48 -0.27
C VAL A 22 1.58 -2.74 -1.08
N ILE A 23 2.80 -3.04 -1.55
CA ILE A 23 3.05 -4.24 -2.35
C ILE A 23 3.08 -5.52 -1.50
N SER A 24 3.31 -5.41 -0.18
CA SER A 24 3.27 -6.53 0.77
C SER A 24 1.85 -6.86 1.24
N ASN A 25 0.93 -7.05 0.30
CA ASN A 25 -0.51 -7.17 0.56
C ASN A 25 -1.07 -8.60 0.47
N GLY A 26 -0.21 -9.58 0.16
CA GLY A 26 -0.61 -10.99 -0.08
C GLY A 26 -1.26 -11.68 1.12
N GLY A 27 -1.01 -11.21 2.34
CA GLY A 27 -1.62 -11.72 3.55
C GLY A 27 -3.14 -11.49 3.61
N ILE A 28 -3.66 -10.44 2.97
CA ILE A 28 -5.11 -10.16 2.95
C ILE A 28 -5.89 -11.30 2.28
N PRO A 29 -5.66 -11.62 0.99
CA PRO A 29 -6.40 -12.72 0.35
C PRO A 29 -6.10 -14.07 1.00
N LEU A 30 -4.89 -14.28 1.53
CA LEU A 30 -4.52 -15.52 2.20
C LEU A 30 -5.31 -15.69 3.51
N ALA A 31 -5.36 -14.68 4.37
CA ALA A 31 -6.13 -14.71 5.62
C ALA A 31 -7.62 -14.94 5.34
N LEU A 32 -8.20 -14.21 4.37
CA LEU A 32 -9.62 -14.38 3.99
C LEU A 32 -9.90 -15.78 3.46
N ALA A 33 -9.02 -16.34 2.64
CA ALA A 33 -9.17 -17.70 2.13
C ALA A 33 -9.08 -18.76 3.25
N MET A 34 -8.14 -18.59 4.19
CA MET A 34 -7.99 -19.48 5.35
C MET A 34 -9.20 -19.41 6.29
N LEU A 35 -9.65 -18.20 6.63
CA LEU A 35 -10.83 -18.00 7.46
C LEU A 35 -12.08 -18.60 6.80
N ALA A 36 -12.33 -18.31 5.52
CA ALA A 36 -13.44 -18.88 4.78
C ALA A 36 -13.39 -20.42 4.76
N ARG A 37 -12.21 -20.98 4.48
CA ARG A 37 -12.00 -22.43 4.46
C ARG A 37 -12.21 -23.04 5.85
N GLY A 38 -11.69 -22.39 6.89
CA GLY A 38 -11.84 -22.84 8.28
C GLY A 38 -13.30 -22.91 8.70
N HIS A 39 -14.11 -21.95 8.26
CA HIS A 39 -15.56 -21.94 8.49
C HIS A 39 -16.35 -22.85 7.55
N GLY A 40 -15.69 -23.58 6.67
CA GLY A 40 -16.34 -24.46 5.70
C GLY A 40 -17.10 -23.72 4.61
N TRP A 41 -16.71 -22.48 4.29
CA TRP A 41 -17.36 -21.66 3.28
C TRP A 41 -16.55 -21.55 1.99
N SER A 42 -17.21 -21.50 0.86
CA SER A 42 -16.59 -21.21 -0.45
C SER A 42 -17.56 -20.53 -1.39
N LEU A 43 -17.05 -19.71 -2.32
CA LEU A 43 -17.87 -19.05 -3.36
C LEU A 43 -18.63 -20.06 -4.22
N ARG A 44 -18.00 -21.18 -4.56
CA ARG A 44 -18.59 -22.21 -5.46
C ARG A 44 -19.72 -22.97 -4.79
N HIS A 45 -19.50 -23.41 -3.57
CA HIS A 45 -20.38 -24.37 -2.92
C HIS A 45 -21.18 -23.78 -1.76
N GLY A 46 -20.86 -22.56 -1.36
CA GLY A 46 -21.44 -21.94 -0.16
C GLY A 46 -20.92 -22.60 1.13
N TYR A 47 -21.79 -22.64 2.12
CA TYR A 47 -21.47 -23.16 3.43
C TYR A 47 -21.60 -24.68 3.51
N ARG A 48 -20.56 -25.34 4.01
CA ARG A 48 -20.44 -26.80 4.19
C ARG A 48 -19.94 -27.10 5.61
N PRO A 49 -20.81 -27.40 6.55
CA PRO A 49 -20.44 -27.65 7.94
C PRO A 49 -19.45 -28.81 8.12
N GLU A 50 -19.50 -29.82 7.24
CA GLU A 50 -18.60 -30.98 7.22
C GLU A 50 -17.15 -30.63 6.82
N ARG A 51 -16.94 -29.48 6.23
CA ARG A 51 -15.62 -28.98 5.79
C ARG A 51 -14.99 -28.00 6.76
N ARG A 52 -15.56 -27.82 7.94
CA ARG A 52 -15.01 -26.95 8.97
C ARG A 52 -13.68 -27.50 9.50
N HIS A 53 -12.76 -26.58 9.77
CA HIS A 53 -11.45 -26.95 10.30
C HIS A 53 -10.87 -25.78 11.11
N ASP A 54 -10.81 -25.94 12.44
CA ASP A 54 -10.36 -24.92 13.39
C ASP A 54 -8.91 -24.48 13.16
N GLY A 55 -8.01 -25.39 12.76
CA GLY A 55 -6.63 -25.05 12.41
C GLY A 55 -6.53 -23.99 11.31
N TRP A 56 -7.40 -24.03 10.29
CA TRP A 56 -7.44 -22.98 9.26
C TRP A 56 -7.95 -21.64 9.82
N VAL A 57 -8.78 -21.64 10.84
CA VAL A 57 -9.24 -20.40 11.50
C VAL A 57 -8.08 -19.77 12.28
N TYR A 58 -7.36 -20.56 13.10
CA TYR A 58 -6.19 -20.06 13.84
C TYR A 58 -5.13 -19.48 12.89
N THR A 59 -4.76 -20.23 11.83
CA THR A 59 -3.77 -19.74 10.87
C THR A 59 -4.26 -18.53 10.08
N GLY A 60 -5.54 -18.45 9.77
CA GLY A 60 -6.13 -17.28 9.13
C GLY A 60 -6.02 -16.01 9.97
N TRP A 61 -6.31 -16.09 11.26
CA TRP A 61 -6.13 -14.97 12.19
C TRP A 61 -4.66 -14.60 12.40
N LEU A 62 -3.76 -15.60 12.48
CA LEU A 62 -2.33 -15.35 12.57
C LEU A 62 -1.80 -14.61 11.34
N VAL A 63 -2.20 -15.03 10.14
CA VAL A 63 -1.86 -14.33 8.90
C VAL A 63 -2.46 -12.93 8.85
N ALA A 64 -3.68 -12.76 9.38
CA ALA A 64 -4.31 -11.43 9.48
C ALA A 64 -3.50 -10.50 10.40
N ALA A 65 -3.08 -11.00 11.57
CA ALA A 65 -2.24 -10.25 12.51
C ALA A 65 -0.88 -9.90 11.89
N TRP A 66 -0.25 -10.85 11.19
CA TRP A 66 0.97 -10.60 10.43
C TRP A 66 0.76 -9.53 9.35
N GLN A 67 -0.31 -9.59 8.56
CA GLN A 67 -0.59 -8.57 7.54
C GLN A 67 -0.80 -7.18 8.15
N LEU A 68 -1.46 -7.08 9.30
CA LEU A 68 -1.63 -5.82 10.01
C LEU A 68 -0.29 -5.22 10.44
N SER A 69 0.68 -6.05 10.85
CA SER A 69 2.00 -5.61 11.27
C SER A 69 2.89 -5.07 10.15
N LEU A 70 2.58 -5.37 8.88
CA LEU A 70 3.33 -4.85 7.73
C LEU A 70 3.06 -3.37 7.45
N GLY A 71 1.94 -2.82 7.91
CA GLY A 71 1.66 -1.40 7.81
C GLY A 71 0.18 -1.04 7.95
N PHE A 72 -0.09 0.00 8.72
CA PHE A 72 -1.45 0.47 8.97
C PHE A 72 -2.17 0.99 7.72
N GLY A 73 -1.44 1.52 6.73
CA GLY A 73 -2.04 2.09 5.52
C GLY A 73 -2.97 1.12 4.77
N ILE A 74 -2.63 -0.17 4.78
CA ILE A 74 -3.46 -1.25 4.21
C ILE A 74 -4.10 -2.09 5.32
N GLY A 75 -3.41 -2.25 6.44
CA GLY A 75 -3.86 -3.05 7.58
C GLY A 75 -5.11 -2.51 8.24
N LEU A 76 -5.28 -1.19 8.33
CA LEU A 76 -6.45 -0.59 8.97
C LEU A 76 -7.75 -0.82 8.19
N PRO A 77 -7.84 -0.58 6.88
CA PRO A 77 -9.02 -0.98 6.09
C PRO A 77 -9.31 -2.47 6.19
N PHE A 78 -8.28 -3.30 6.25
CA PHE A 78 -8.43 -4.74 6.44
C PHE A 78 -8.99 -5.10 7.82
N ALA A 79 -8.55 -4.42 8.88
CA ALA A 79 -9.09 -4.60 10.22
C ALA A 79 -10.58 -4.22 10.28
N TYR A 80 -10.98 -3.10 9.68
CA TYR A 80 -12.38 -2.72 9.59
C TYR A 80 -13.22 -3.71 8.78
N PHE A 81 -12.67 -4.24 7.69
CA PHE A 81 -13.35 -5.28 6.90
C PHE A 81 -13.57 -6.55 7.72
N LEU A 82 -12.56 -7.01 8.48
CA LEU A 82 -12.70 -8.18 9.36
C LEU A 82 -13.70 -7.91 10.50
N ALA A 83 -13.60 -6.76 11.16
CA ALA A 83 -14.54 -6.37 12.22
C ALA A 83 -15.98 -6.32 11.70
N GLY A 84 -16.20 -5.71 10.51
CA GLY A 84 -17.51 -5.71 9.85
C GLY A 84 -18.02 -7.11 9.51
N THR A 85 -17.12 -7.99 9.03
CA THR A 85 -17.47 -9.38 8.73
C THR A 85 -17.89 -10.15 10.00
N VAL A 86 -17.15 -9.98 11.11
CA VAL A 86 -17.49 -10.57 12.41
C VAL A 86 -18.83 -10.03 12.91
N LEU A 87 -19.04 -8.71 12.81
CA LEU A 87 -20.30 -8.08 13.20
C LEU A 87 -21.49 -8.64 12.42
N VAL A 88 -21.37 -8.70 11.08
CA VAL A 88 -22.42 -9.26 10.22
C VAL A 88 -22.69 -10.74 10.56
N ALA A 89 -21.64 -11.51 10.82
CA ALA A 89 -21.78 -12.91 11.24
C ALA A 89 -22.50 -13.02 12.60
N ALA A 90 -22.13 -12.20 13.57
CA ALA A 90 -22.74 -12.16 14.90
C ALA A 90 -24.20 -11.74 14.84
N VAL A 91 -24.54 -10.66 14.12
CA VAL A 91 -25.90 -10.19 13.92
C VAL A 91 -26.75 -11.25 13.21
N THR A 92 -26.21 -11.86 12.16
CA THR A 92 -26.91 -12.93 11.42
C THR A 92 -27.18 -14.14 12.33
N TRP A 93 -26.21 -14.51 13.17
CA TRP A 93 -26.37 -15.59 14.15
C TRP A 93 -27.43 -15.25 15.18
N PHE A 94 -27.40 -14.03 15.74
CA PHE A 94 -28.35 -13.55 16.73
C PHE A 94 -29.77 -13.54 16.16
N LEU A 95 -29.99 -12.91 14.99
CA LEU A 95 -31.29 -12.82 14.34
C LEU A 95 -31.87 -14.23 14.03
N ARG A 96 -31.03 -15.14 13.50
CA ARG A 96 -31.47 -16.51 13.23
C ARG A 96 -31.87 -17.27 14.51
N ARG A 97 -31.21 -17.00 15.62
CA ARG A 97 -31.51 -17.63 16.90
C ARG A 97 -32.85 -17.17 17.47
N TRP A 98 -33.21 -15.91 17.30
CA TRP A 98 -34.39 -15.29 17.88
C TRP A 98 -35.61 -15.27 16.97
N VAL A 99 -35.42 -15.14 15.68
CA VAL A 99 -36.49 -14.95 14.67
C VAL A 99 -36.84 -16.26 13.95
N VAL A 100 -35.85 -17.12 13.68
CA VAL A 100 -36.05 -18.40 12.97
C VAL A 100 -35.77 -19.54 13.96
N ARG A 101 -36.82 -20.28 14.35
CA ARG A 101 -36.77 -21.39 15.30
C ARG A 101 -35.68 -22.43 15.00
N PRO A 102 -35.31 -23.29 15.98
CA PRO A 102 -33.93 -23.65 16.32
C PRO A 102 -33.18 -24.31 15.17
N VAL A 103 -32.48 -23.53 14.44
CA VAL A 103 -31.47 -24.05 13.51
C VAL A 103 -30.30 -24.57 14.34
N LYS A 104 -29.80 -25.75 13.98
CA LYS A 104 -28.55 -26.34 14.50
C LYS A 104 -27.50 -25.24 14.61
N ARG A 105 -26.82 -25.12 15.75
CA ARG A 105 -25.81 -24.10 16.02
C ARG A 105 -24.86 -23.91 14.82
N PRO A 106 -24.78 -22.75 14.17
CA PRO A 106 -24.01 -22.57 12.95
C PRO A 106 -22.50 -22.76 13.19
N PHE A 107 -22.04 -22.55 14.44
CA PHE A 107 -20.63 -22.70 14.83
C PHE A 107 -20.50 -23.71 15.98
N GLY A 108 -19.57 -24.65 15.82
CA GLY A 108 -19.16 -25.54 16.91
C GLY A 108 -18.35 -24.74 17.96
N ARG A 109 -18.32 -25.22 19.21
CA ARG A 109 -17.53 -24.60 20.29
C ARG A 109 -16.07 -24.39 19.93
N ARG A 110 -15.47 -25.33 19.20
CA ARG A 110 -14.05 -25.24 18.75
C ARG A 110 -13.81 -24.04 17.82
N LEU A 111 -14.69 -23.83 16.83
CA LEU A 111 -14.55 -22.68 15.91
C LEU A 111 -14.75 -21.36 16.66
N LEU A 112 -15.72 -21.28 17.58
CA LEU A 112 -15.90 -20.07 18.39
C LEU A 112 -14.66 -19.76 19.22
N ILE A 113 -14.04 -20.77 19.83
CA ILE A 113 -12.79 -20.60 20.57
C ILE A 113 -11.67 -20.14 19.63
N ALA A 114 -11.56 -20.71 18.44
CA ALA A 114 -10.54 -20.33 17.46
C ALA A 114 -10.72 -18.87 17.00
N ASP A 115 -11.96 -18.43 16.78
CA ASP A 115 -12.24 -17.03 16.44
C ASP A 115 -11.97 -16.07 17.60
N LEU A 116 -12.33 -16.45 18.82
CA LEU A 116 -12.07 -15.63 20.01
C LEU A 116 -10.57 -15.47 20.25
N VAL A 117 -9.83 -16.59 20.27
CA VAL A 117 -8.38 -16.56 20.50
C VAL A 117 -7.67 -15.82 19.37
N GLY A 118 -8.00 -16.16 18.12
CA GLY A 118 -7.40 -15.51 16.96
C GLY A 118 -7.77 -14.04 16.83
N GLY A 119 -9.02 -13.70 17.08
CA GLY A 119 -9.50 -12.31 17.08
C GLY A 119 -8.88 -11.47 18.20
N LEU A 120 -8.70 -12.03 19.41
CA LEU A 120 -7.98 -11.37 20.49
C LEU A 120 -6.50 -11.18 20.18
N LEU A 121 -5.84 -12.16 19.55
CA LEU A 121 -4.47 -12.02 19.07
C LEU A 121 -4.37 -10.88 18.05
N PHE A 122 -5.25 -10.87 17.06
CA PHE A 122 -5.30 -9.81 16.03
C PHE A 122 -5.53 -8.43 16.65
N ALA A 123 -6.50 -8.29 17.55
CA ALA A 123 -6.79 -7.05 18.25
C ALA A 123 -5.62 -6.61 19.15
N GLY A 124 -4.98 -7.55 19.85
CA GLY A 124 -3.80 -7.29 20.69
C GLY A 124 -2.61 -6.77 19.88
N VAL A 125 -2.31 -7.41 18.75
CA VAL A 125 -1.28 -6.93 17.81
C VAL A 125 -1.62 -5.54 17.29
N GLY A 126 -2.88 -5.29 16.91
CA GLY A 126 -3.33 -3.97 16.46
C GLY A 126 -3.18 -2.90 17.54
N ALA A 127 -3.56 -3.20 18.78
CA ALA A 127 -3.42 -2.29 19.91
C ALA A 127 -1.96 -1.97 20.22
N LEU A 128 -1.07 -2.98 20.25
CA LEU A 128 0.37 -2.79 20.47
C LEU A 128 1.00 -1.90 19.39
N LEU A 129 0.64 -2.12 18.13
CA LEU A 129 1.13 -1.31 17.02
C LEU A 129 0.54 0.11 16.98
N ALA A 130 -0.65 0.32 17.55
CA ALA A 130 -1.25 1.64 17.65
C ALA A 130 -0.57 2.55 18.68
N ILE A 131 0.08 1.99 19.71
CA ILE A 131 0.76 2.77 20.76
C ILE A 131 1.78 3.75 20.16
N PRO A 132 2.81 3.33 19.39
CA PRO A 132 3.77 4.26 18.81
C PRO A 132 3.10 5.24 17.84
N PHE A 133 2.05 4.84 17.13
CA PHE A 133 1.31 5.75 16.26
C PHE A 133 0.67 6.90 17.05
N PHE A 134 0.01 6.63 18.17
CA PHE A 134 -0.59 7.66 19.01
C PHE A 134 0.47 8.54 19.68
N THR A 135 1.57 7.96 20.17
CA THR A 135 2.70 8.71 20.73
C THR A 135 3.26 9.72 19.72
N VAL A 136 3.47 9.28 18.46
CA VAL A 136 3.93 10.17 17.39
C VAL A 136 2.88 11.23 17.05
N ALA A 137 1.59 10.86 16.99
CA ALA A 137 0.52 11.82 16.69
C ALA A 137 0.33 12.90 17.77
N GLU A 138 0.65 12.60 19.03
CA GLU A 138 0.67 13.56 20.15
C GLU A 138 1.89 14.47 20.07
N ALA A 139 3.09 13.90 19.86
CA ALA A 139 4.33 14.65 19.76
C ALA A 139 4.40 15.53 18.50
N HIS A 140 3.74 15.11 17.43
CA HIS A 140 3.77 15.78 16.12
C HIS A 140 2.34 16.02 15.58
N PRO A 141 1.63 17.07 16.03
CA PRO A 141 0.28 17.37 15.55
C PRO A 141 0.17 17.58 14.02
N ASN A 142 1.27 18.02 13.38
CA ASN A 142 1.39 18.12 11.92
C ASN A 142 1.46 16.77 11.18
N ALA A 143 1.57 15.65 11.88
CA ALA A 143 1.45 14.32 11.31
C ALA A 143 -0.02 13.93 10.99
N LYS A 144 -1.01 14.60 11.62
CA LYS A 144 -2.43 14.41 11.32
C LYS A 144 -2.76 14.96 9.94
N ARG A 145 -3.56 14.22 9.19
CA ARG A 145 -3.98 14.61 7.84
C ARG A 145 -5.24 15.47 7.89
N SER A 146 -5.33 16.43 6.99
CA SER A 146 -6.54 17.21 6.73
C SER A 146 -7.33 16.61 5.56
N ILE A 147 -8.60 16.99 5.42
CA ILE A 147 -9.38 16.63 4.22
C ILE A 147 -8.73 17.23 2.95
N GLY A 148 -8.06 18.38 3.06
CA GLY A 148 -7.29 18.96 1.96
C GLY A 148 -6.15 18.05 1.50
N ASP A 149 -5.43 17.41 2.42
CA ASP A 149 -4.38 16.43 2.09
C ASP A 149 -4.96 15.21 1.37
N ILE A 150 -6.14 14.76 1.79
CA ILE A 150 -6.86 13.66 1.11
C ILE A 150 -7.25 14.06 -0.31
N ALA A 151 -7.74 15.29 -0.50
CA ALA A 151 -8.17 15.80 -1.80
C ALA A 151 -7.03 15.80 -2.84
N ILE A 152 -5.81 16.14 -2.42
CA ILE A 152 -4.61 16.12 -3.28
C ILE A 152 -4.37 14.72 -3.88
N PHE A 153 -4.60 13.67 -3.08
CA PHE A 153 -4.35 12.28 -3.46
C PHE A 153 -5.61 11.51 -3.88
N SER A 154 -6.75 12.18 -4.01
CA SER A 154 -8.00 11.58 -4.44
C SER A 154 -8.04 11.44 -5.97
N PRO A 155 -8.07 10.23 -6.53
CA PRO A 155 -8.01 10.01 -7.96
C PRO A 155 -9.35 10.31 -8.63
N PRO A 156 -9.33 10.87 -9.85
CA PRO A 156 -10.52 10.94 -10.69
C PRO A 156 -10.88 9.56 -11.27
N ALA A 157 -12.10 9.42 -11.79
CA ALA A 157 -12.56 8.17 -12.40
C ALA A 157 -11.69 7.70 -13.57
N SER A 158 -11.07 8.62 -14.32
CA SER A 158 -10.12 8.30 -15.39
C SER A 158 -8.88 7.53 -14.88
N GLY A 159 -8.50 7.72 -13.61
CA GLY A 159 -7.38 7.02 -13.01
C GLY A 159 -7.53 5.50 -13.02
N PHE A 160 -8.75 4.97 -12.91
CA PHE A 160 -9.02 3.52 -12.97
C PHE A 160 -8.73 2.90 -14.35
N PHE A 161 -8.63 3.72 -15.38
CA PHE A 161 -8.32 3.30 -16.75
C PHE A 161 -6.94 3.78 -17.21
N THR A 162 -6.17 4.38 -16.32
CA THR A 162 -4.84 4.91 -16.62
C THR A 162 -3.76 4.05 -15.97
N ALA A 163 -2.84 3.53 -16.77
CA ALA A 163 -1.70 2.74 -16.31
C ALA A 163 -0.53 3.64 -15.88
N PRO A 164 0.30 3.19 -14.92
CA PRO A 164 1.53 3.85 -14.55
C PRO A 164 2.58 3.76 -15.69
N ALA A 165 3.59 4.62 -15.61
CA ALA A 165 4.67 4.69 -16.60
C ALA A 165 5.49 3.39 -16.66
N GLU A 166 5.59 2.71 -15.53
CA GLU A 166 6.33 1.46 -15.34
C GLU A 166 5.66 0.25 -16.02
N SER A 167 4.42 0.37 -16.49
CA SER A 167 3.77 -0.69 -17.26
C SER A 167 4.39 -0.83 -18.64
N ARG A 168 4.96 -2.00 -18.94
CA ARG A 168 5.60 -2.28 -20.23
C ARG A 168 4.60 -2.25 -21.39
N VAL A 169 3.36 -2.67 -21.14
CA VAL A 169 2.33 -2.73 -22.20
C VAL A 169 1.63 -1.38 -22.35
N TRP A 170 1.20 -0.76 -21.27
CA TRP A 170 0.33 0.41 -21.28
C TRP A 170 1.07 1.72 -21.00
N GLY A 171 2.31 1.67 -20.49
CA GLY A 171 3.03 2.84 -20.01
C GLY A 171 3.15 3.94 -21.06
N GLY A 172 3.66 3.63 -22.25
CA GLY A 172 3.77 4.60 -23.34
C GLY A 172 2.42 5.05 -23.89
N LEU A 173 1.45 4.12 -24.04
CA LEU A 173 0.14 4.41 -24.60
C LEU A 173 -0.69 5.35 -23.71
N HIS A 174 -0.47 5.36 -22.40
CA HIS A 174 -1.23 6.16 -21.44
C HIS A 174 -0.49 7.42 -20.98
N GLU A 175 0.58 7.84 -21.66
CA GLU A 175 1.36 9.03 -21.30
C GLU A 175 0.49 10.29 -21.26
N GLY A 176 -0.29 10.55 -22.32
CA GLY A 176 -1.20 11.69 -22.38
C GLY A 176 -2.29 11.64 -21.32
N ALA A 177 -2.84 10.44 -21.01
CA ALA A 177 -3.83 10.30 -19.96
C ALA A 177 -3.23 10.54 -18.57
N ARG A 178 -1.98 10.11 -18.33
CA ARG A 178 -1.27 10.39 -17.08
C ARG A 178 -0.99 11.86 -16.89
N ALA A 179 -0.59 12.57 -17.94
CA ALA A 179 -0.32 14.00 -17.87
C ALA A 179 -1.49 14.84 -17.34
N LEU A 180 -2.71 14.31 -17.47
CA LEU A 180 -3.93 14.95 -16.93
C LEU A 180 -4.20 14.63 -15.46
N LEU A 181 -3.44 13.72 -14.84
CA LEU A 181 -3.59 13.36 -13.43
C LEU A 181 -2.72 14.27 -12.57
N PRO A 182 -3.27 14.93 -11.53
CA PRO A 182 -2.49 15.83 -10.65
C PRO A 182 -1.34 15.14 -9.93
N TRP A 183 -1.48 13.86 -9.57
CA TRP A 183 -0.47 13.10 -8.84
C TRP A 183 -0.36 11.65 -9.38
N HIS A 184 0.45 11.48 -10.41
CA HIS A 184 0.54 10.23 -11.18
C HIS A 184 0.72 8.97 -10.32
N PRO A 185 1.68 8.91 -9.35
CA PRO A 185 1.99 7.67 -8.63
C PRO A 185 0.81 7.09 -7.83
N GLU A 186 -0.08 7.95 -7.31
CA GLU A 186 -1.21 7.50 -6.49
C GLU A 186 -2.54 7.49 -7.25
N MET A 187 -2.55 7.97 -8.51
CA MET A 187 -3.77 8.11 -9.31
C MET A 187 -3.81 7.19 -10.54
N THR A 188 -2.73 6.50 -10.88
CA THR A 188 -2.69 5.51 -11.96
C THR A 188 -3.15 4.15 -11.42
N LEU A 189 -4.44 3.87 -11.54
CA LEU A 189 -5.12 2.78 -10.83
C LEU A 189 -5.62 1.64 -11.74
N LEU A 190 -5.11 1.53 -12.96
CA LEU A 190 -5.52 0.45 -13.88
C LEU A 190 -5.17 -0.94 -13.31
N PRO A 191 -6.15 -1.80 -13.00
CA PRO A 191 -5.90 -3.16 -12.55
C PRO A 191 -5.58 -4.14 -13.68
N GLY A 192 -5.77 -3.71 -14.92
CA GLY A 192 -5.62 -4.43 -16.17
C GLY A 192 -6.91 -4.51 -16.96
N PHE A 193 -6.85 -4.24 -18.27
CA PHE A 193 -8.01 -4.38 -19.16
C PHE A 193 -8.42 -5.83 -19.34
N VAL A 194 -7.45 -6.75 -19.38
CA VAL A 194 -7.73 -8.18 -19.39
C VAL A 194 -8.50 -8.59 -18.13
N LEU A 195 -8.12 -8.05 -16.96
CA LEU A 195 -8.84 -8.33 -15.72
C LEU A 195 -10.26 -7.77 -15.76
N TYR A 196 -10.46 -6.55 -16.28
CA TYR A 196 -11.80 -5.99 -16.47
C TYR A 196 -12.66 -6.86 -17.40
N ALA A 197 -12.11 -7.29 -18.54
CA ALA A 197 -12.82 -8.13 -19.49
C ALA A 197 -13.19 -9.50 -18.88
N LEU A 198 -12.27 -10.15 -18.16
CA LEU A 198 -12.52 -11.41 -17.50
C LEU A 198 -13.55 -11.26 -16.35
N ALA A 199 -13.50 -10.17 -15.59
CA ALA A 199 -14.45 -9.90 -14.53
C ALA A 199 -15.86 -9.62 -15.10
N ALA A 200 -15.95 -8.83 -16.18
CA ALA A 200 -17.20 -8.63 -16.90
C ALA A 200 -17.76 -9.95 -17.45
N GLY A 201 -16.93 -10.77 -18.09
CA GLY A 201 -17.30 -12.12 -18.47
C GLY A 201 -17.80 -12.97 -17.29
N GLY A 202 -17.21 -12.79 -16.11
CA GLY A 202 -17.57 -13.48 -14.87
C GLY A 202 -18.93 -13.08 -14.31
N LEU A 203 -19.47 -11.94 -14.71
CA LEU A 203 -20.85 -11.54 -14.37
C LEU A 203 -21.89 -12.37 -15.16
N PHE A 204 -21.58 -12.74 -16.39
CA PHE A 204 -22.49 -13.49 -17.27
C PHE A 204 -22.22 -14.98 -17.26
N PHE A 205 -20.95 -15.38 -17.36
CA PHE A 205 -20.50 -16.77 -17.48
C PHE A 205 -19.60 -17.13 -16.30
N SER A 206 -20.15 -17.81 -15.29
CA SER A 206 -19.41 -18.08 -14.07
C SER A 206 -19.88 -19.36 -13.38
N VAL A 207 -18.98 -20.03 -12.70
CA VAL A 207 -19.32 -21.12 -11.76
C VAL A 207 -19.92 -20.60 -10.45
N TRP A 208 -19.88 -19.28 -10.21
CA TRP A 208 -20.47 -18.66 -9.03
C TRP A 208 -21.98 -18.45 -9.19
N LYS A 209 -22.74 -18.61 -8.10
CA LYS A 209 -24.17 -18.28 -8.09
C LYS A 209 -24.37 -16.79 -8.34
N LEU A 210 -25.48 -16.41 -8.99
CA LEU A 210 -25.79 -15.02 -9.34
C LEU A 210 -25.67 -14.07 -8.15
N ARG A 211 -26.21 -14.45 -6.99
CA ARG A 211 -26.11 -13.63 -5.76
C ARG A 211 -24.65 -13.30 -5.37
N HIS A 212 -23.72 -14.24 -5.54
CA HIS A 212 -22.32 -14.00 -5.23
C HIS A 212 -21.67 -13.08 -6.27
N ARG A 213 -22.02 -13.20 -7.54
CA ARG A 213 -21.56 -12.30 -8.60
C ARG A 213 -22.01 -10.87 -8.35
N LEU A 214 -23.31 -10.68 -7.98
CA LEU A 214 -23.87 -9.37 -7.67
C LEU A 214 -23.25 -8.76 -6.41
N LEU A 215 -22.98 -9.56 -5.37
CA LEU A 215 -22.29 -9.09 -4.17
C LEU A 215 -20.84 -8.68 -4.48
N LEU A 216 -20.13 -9.44 -5.30
CA LEU A 216 -18.78 -9.07 -5.74
C LEU A 216 -18.80 -7.78 -6.57
N LEU A 217 -19.75 -7.63 -7.49
CA LEU A 217 -19.93 -6.40 -8.27
C LEU A 217 -20.26 -5.20 -7.38
N ALA A 218 -21.17 -5.35 -6.42
CA ALA A 218 -21.47 -4.30 -5.45
C ALA A 218 -20.23 -3.91 -4.65
N GLY A 219 -19.42 -4.89 -4.23
CA GLY A 219 -18.14 -4.64 -3.59
C GLY A 219 -17.16 -3.89 -4.48
N VAL A 220 -17.04 -4.23 -5.76
CA VAL A 220 -16.24 -3.50 -6.76
C VAL A 220 -16.66 -2.04 -6.81
N VAL A 221 -17.97 -1.77 -6.98
CA VAL A 221 -18.50 -0.41 -7.05
C VAL A 221 -18.19 0.37 -5.77
N VAL A 222 -18.48 -0.21 -4.60
CA VAL A 222 -18.22 0.44 -3.31
C VAL A 222 -16.74 0.76 -3.14
N THR A 223 -15.85 -0.18 -3.44
CA THR A 223 -14.40 0.04 -3.25
C THR A 223 -13.83 1.02 -4.27
N MET A 224 -14.34 1.07 -5.51
CA MET A 224 -13.98 2.11 -6.48
C MET A 224 -14.46 3.50 -6.04
N VAL A 225 -15.69 3.61 -5.56
CA VAL A 225 -16.23 4.89 -5.05
C VAL A 225 -15.41 5.37 -3.83
N LEU A 226 -15.08 4.49 -2.90
CA LEU A 226 -14.23 4.83 -1.76
C LEU A 226 -12.81 5.21 -2.19
N ALA A 227 -12.26 4.54 -3.20
CA ALA A 227 -10.94 4.85 -3.75
C ALA A 227 -10.88 6.23 -4.41
N MET A 228 -12.00 6.78 -4.90
CA MET A 228 -12.08 8.15 -5.41
C MET A 228 -11.95 9.23 -4.32
N GLY A 229 -12.05 8.85 -3.04
CA GLY A 229 -11.91 9.78 -1.93
C GLY A 229 -12.88 10.95 -2.02
N THR A 230 -12.36 12.17 -2.05
CA THR A 230 -13.15 13.40 -2.15
C THR A 230 -13.60 13.72 -3.59
N ARG A 231 -13.13 13.01 -4.62
CA ARG A 231 -13.57 13.25 -6.01
C ARG A 231 -14.98 12.74 -6.30
N PHE A 232 -15.54 11.90 -5.44
CA PHE A 232 -16.91 11.44 -5.56
C PHE A 232 -17.83 12.24 -4.63
N PHE A 233 -18.59 13.23 -5.18
CA PHE A 233 -19.47 14.14 -4.43
C PHE A 233 -18.78 14.76 -3.20
N ASP A 234 -17.58 15.30 -3.38
CA ASP A 234 -16.72 15.87 -2.34
C ASP A 234 -16.46 14.92 -1.15
N GLY A 235 -16.71 13.62 -1.35
CA GLY A 235 -16.58 12.60 -0.32
C GLY A 235 -17.66 12.60 0.75
N THR A 236 -18.63 13.52 0.69
CA THR A 236 -19.62 13.80 1.76
C THR A 236 -20.38 12.56 2.21
N PHE A 237 -20.75 11.68 1.28
CA PHE A 237 -21.52 10.45 1.59
C PHE A 237 -20.66 9.19 1.63
N THR A 238 -19.35 9.30 1.43
CA THR A 238 -18.46 8.15 1.23
C THR A 238 -17.23 8.19 2.12
N TYR A 239 -16.22 8.95 1.73
CA TYR A 239 -14.91 8.96 2.40
C TYR A 239 -14.89 9.84 3.65
N VAL A 240 -15.53 11.01 3.62
CA VAL A 240 -15.54 11.97 4.74
C VAL A 240 -16.12 11.38 6.02
N PRO A 241 -17.28 10.66 6.01
CA PRO A 241 -17.76 9.99 7.21
C PRO A 241 -16.77 8.96 7.79
N LEU A 242 -16.06 8.23 6.94
CA LEU A 242 -15.02 7.30 7.42
C LEU A 242 -13.87 8.06 8.08
N PHE A 243 -13.45 9.18 7.48
CA PHE A 243 -12.38 10.03 7.98
C PHE A 243 -12.73 10.65 9.34
N GLU A 244 -13.97 11.10 9.53
CA GLU A 244 -14.41 11.76 10.74
C GLU A 244 -14.74 10.81 11.88
N TYR A 245 -15.39 9.68 11.58
CA TYR A 245 -15.96 8.80 12.60
C TYR A 245 -15.18 7.53 12.87
N LEU A 246 -14.32 7.04 11.95
CA LEU A 246 -13.58 5.82 12.17
C LEU A 246 -12.17 6.10 12.74
N PRO A 247 -11.87 5.59 13.95
CA PRO A 247 -10.56 5.78 14.57
C PRO A 247 -9.39 5.39 13.66
N GLY A 248 -8.42 6.30 13.51
CA GLY A 248 -7.23 6.08 12.70
C GLY A 248 -7.43 6.23 11.19
N TRP A 249 -8.67 6.33 10.68
CA TRP A 249 -8.91 6.54 9.25
C TRP A 249 -8.36 7.87 8.75
N ASN A 250 -8.32 8.88 9.61
CA ASN A 250 -7.69 10.18 9.34
C ASN A 250 -6.15 10.13 9.20
N GLY A 251 -5.52 8.98 9.44
CA GLY A 251 -4.12 8.72 9.10
C GLY A 251 -3.91 8.24 7.65
N LEU A 252 -4.99 7.87 6.93
CA LEU A 252 -4.93 7.34 5.56
C LEU A 252 -5.01 8.49 4.55
N ARG A 253 -3.86 8.86 3.97
CA ARG A 253 -3.74 9.98 3.03
C ARG A 253 -4.20 9.68 1.61
N THR A 254 -4.12 8.44 1.17
CA THR A 254 -4.21 8.01 -0.24
C THR A 254 -5.37 7.06 -0.46
N PRO A 255 -6.59 7.59 -0.76
CA PRO A 255 -7.77 6.77 -0.99
C PRO A 255 -7.60 5.76 -2.13
N GLY A 256 -6.85 6.13 -3.19
CA GLY A 256 -6.56 5.28 -4.34
C GLY A 256 -6.03 3.88 -4.00
N ARG A 257 -5.38 3.70 -2.84
CA ARG A 257 -4.88 2.40 -2.38
C ARG A 257 -5.99 1.38 -2.06
N LEU A 258 -7.24 1.84 -1.89
CA LEU A 258 -8.40 0.95 -1.79
C LEU A 258 -8.66 0.17 -3.10
N MET A 259 -7.98 0.55 -4.20
CA MET A 259 -7.93 -0.23 -5.44
C MET A 259 -7.46 -1.67 -5.22
N LEU A 260 -6.73 -1.94 -4.15
CA LEU A 260 -6.39 -3.27 -3.70
C LEU A 260 -7.62 -4.18 -3.57
N TRP A 261 -8.67 -3.68 -2.92
CA TRP A 261 -9.92 -4.41 -2.72
C TRP A 261 -10.68 -4.59 -4.02
N THR A 262 -10.73 -3.56 -4.85
CA THR A 262 -11.31 -3.62 -6.19
C THR A 262 -10.63 -4.72 -7.02
N THR A 263 -9.30 -4.74 -7.03
CA THR A 263 -8.50 -5.75 -7.75
C THR A 263 -8.79 -7.17 -7.26
N LEU A 264 -8.88 -7.36 -5.94
CA LEU A 264 -9.24 -8.65 -5.34
C LEU A 264 -10.62 -9.13 -5.80
N LEU A 265 -11.62 -8.26 -5.74
CA LEU A 265 -13.00 -8.59 -6.10
C LEU A 265 -13.16 -8.85 -7.60
N LEU A 266 -12.51 -8.06 -8.46
CA LEU A 266 -12.41 -8.30 -9.90
C LEU A 266 -11.73 -9.65 -10.18
N GLY A 267 -10.64 -9.95 -9.49
CA GLY A 267 -9.95 -11.24 -9.59
C GLY A 267 -10.84 -12.44 -9.22
N LEU A 268 -11.69 -12.28 -8.21
CA LEU A 268 -12.67 -13.32 -7.84
C LEU A 268 -13.77 -13.49 -8.91
N LEU A 269 -14.26 -12.41 -9.53
CA LEU A 269 -15.20 -12.49 -10.66
C LEU A 269 -14.52 -13.18 -11.86
N ALA A 270 -13.31 -12.77 -12.22
CA ALA A 270 -12.52 -13.37 -13.29
C ALA A 270 -12.26 -14.86 -13.06
N ALA A 271 -11.97 -15.26 -11.82
CA ALA A 271 -11.79 -16.68 -11.47
C ALA A 271 -13.06 -17.50 -11.71
N GLY A 272 -14.24 -16.92 -11.52
CA GLY A 272 -15.51 -17.54 -11.82
C GLY A 272 -15.69 -17.82 -13.33
N ALA A 273 -15.34 -16.83 -14.18
CA ALA A 273 -15.36 -16.97 -15.64
C ALA A 273 -14.38 -18.03 -16.13
N VAL A 274 -13.12 -17.92 -15.71
CA VAL A 274 -12.06 -18.87 -16.14
C VAL A 274 -12.36 -20.29 -15.68
N SER A 275 -12.96 -20.44 -14.50
CA SER A 275 -13.39 -21.77 -14.03
C SER A 275 -14.53 -22.35 -14.87
N ALA A 276 -15.50 -21.51 -15.29
CA ALA A 276 -16.58 -21.93 -16.20
C ALA A 276 -16.02 -22.33 -17.56
N PHE A 277 -15.12 -21.52 -18.12
CA PHE A 277 -14.43 -21.80 -19.37
C PHE A 277 -13.66 -23.12 -19.31
N ALA A 278 -12.84 -23.31 -18.26
CA ALA A 278 -12.07 -24.56 -18.08
C ALA A 278 -12.98 -25.80 -17.91
N THR A 279 -14.14 -25.66 -17.29
CA THR A 279 -15.12 -26.73 -17.17
C THR A 279 -15.69 -27.07 -18.54
N ARG A 280 -16.08 -26.07 -19.32
CA ARG A 280 -16.64 -26.28 -20.68
C ARG A 280 -15.62 -26.91 -21.64
N VAL A 281 -14.37 -26.49 -21.58
CA VAL A 281 -13.27 -27.09 -22.35
C VAL A 281 -13.10 -28.57 -22.01
N ARG A 282 -13.20 -28.95 -20.73
CA ARG A 282 -13.11 -30.37 -20.30
C ARG A 282 -14.28 -31.20 -20.85
N GLU A 283 -15.50 -30.66 -20.79
CA GLU A 283 -16.70 -31.32 -21.33
C GLU A 283 -16.53 -31.58 -22.83
N ILE A 284 -16.21 -30.53 -23.61
CA ILE A 284 -16.00 -30.65 -25.05
C ILE A 284 -14.86 -31.66 -25.38
N SER A 285 -13.79 -31.64 -24.58
CA SER A 285 -12.67 -32.57 -24.79
C SER A 285 -13.04 -34.03 -24.49
N ALA A 286 -13.97 -34.24 -23.55
CA ALA A 286 -14.44 -35.59 -23.21
C ALA A 286 -15.41 -36.17 -24.24
N GLU A 287 -16.17 -35.33 -24.94
CA GLU A 287 -17.17 -35.72 -25.95
C GLU A 287 -16.56 -36.07 -27.33
N ARG A 288 -15.28 -35.71 -27.58
CA ARG A 288 -14.63 -35.89 -28.88
C ARG A 288 -13.88 -37.22 -29.01
N ILE A 289 -14.15 -37.95 -30.07
CA ILE A 289 -13.44 -39.15 -30.51
C ILE A 289 -13.00 -38.93 -31.97
N PRO A 290 -11.71 -38.97 -32.32
CA PRO A 290 -10.52 -39.13 -31.44
C PRO A 290 -10.26 -37.90 -30.58
N SER A 291 -9.56 -38.09 -29.49
CA SER A 291 -9.27 -37.02 -28.48
C SER A 291 -8.31 -35.90 -28.94
N TRP A 292 -7.93 -35.92 -30.21
CA TRP A 292 -7.21 -34.85 -30.92
C TRP A 292 -8.21 -33.78 -31.31
N PRO A 293 -8.10 -32.53 -30.96
CA PRO A 293 -7.08 -31.64 -30.49
C PRO A 293 -7.17 -31.31 -28.97
N SER A 294 -7.52 -32.29 -28.15
CA SER A 294 -7.70 -32.10 -26.69
C SER A 294 -6.52 -31.39 -25.96
N PRO A 295 -5.22 -31.67 -26.30
CA PRO A 295 -4.12 -30.95 -25.66
C PRO A 295 -4.15 -29.44 -25.91
N TRP A 296 -4.43 -28.99 -27.11
CA TRP A 296 -4.49 -27.59 -27.49
C TRP A 296 -5.65 -26.85 -26.83
N LEU A 297 -6.81 -27.47 -26.75
CA LEU A 297 -7.96 -26.95 -26.02
C LEU A 297 -7.67 -26.81 -24.52
N ARG A 298 -6.92 -27.73 -23.93
CA ARG A 298 -6.49 -27.63 -22.52
C ARG A 298 -5.49 -26.51 -22.33
N LEU A 299 -4.54 -26.33 -23.26
CA LEU A 299 -3.60 -25.21 -23.25
C LEU A 299 -4.32 -23.86 -23.38
N ALA A 300 -5.42 -23.79 -24.16
CA ALA A 300 -6.22 -22.58 -24.27
C ALA A 300 -6.78 -22.09 -22.91
N THR A 301 -6.96 -22.99 -21.93
CA THR A 301 -7.37 -22.59 -20.58
C THR A 301 -6.32 -21.78 -19.82
N LEU A 302 -5.07 -21.78 -20.27
CA LEU A 302 -3.98 -20.96 -19.74
C LEU A 302 -3.95 -19.56 -20.34
N LEU A 303 -4.61 -19.32 -21.47
CA LEU A 303 -4.61 -18.02 -22.16
C LEU A 303 -5.00 -16.86 -21.24
N PRO A 304 -6.07 -16.91 -20.43
CA PRO A 304 -6.40 -15.84 -19.50
C PRO A 304 -5.26 -15.53 -18.50
N LEU A 305 -4.55 -16.55 -18.05
CA LEU A 305 -3.40 -16.39 -17.14
C LEU A 305 -2.23 -15.70 -17.84
N VAL A 306 -1.89 -16.14 -19.05
CA VAL A 306 -0.81 -15.57 -19.87
C VAL A 306 -1.09 -14.11 -20.19
N LEU A 307 -2.33 -13.76 -20.55
CA LEU A 307 -2.72 -12.37 -20.84
C LEU A 307 -2.62 -11.48 -19.60
N VAL A 308 -3.07 -11.96 -18.44
CA VAL A 308 -2.94 -11.19 -17.17
C VAL A 308 -1.47 -11.00 -16.80
N ILE A 309 -0.62 -12.01 -16.96
CA ILE A 309 0.84 -11.88 -16.72
C ILE A 309 1.44 -10.88 -17.71
N GLY A 310 1.08 -10.99 -18.98
CA GLY A 310 1.58 -10.10 -20.04
C GLY A 310 1.27 -8.63 -19.74
N GLU A 311 0.05 -8.35 -19.26
CA GLU A 311 -0.40 -7.01 -18.91
C GLU A 311 0.31 -6.45 -17.65
N GLY A 312 0.72 -7.34 -16.74
CA GLY A 312 1.47 -7.01 -15.51
C GLY A 312 2.99 -6.90 -15.71
N LEU A 313 3.51 -7.06 -16.94
CA LEU A 313 4.95 -6.88 -17.19
C LEU A 313 5.37 -5.43 -16.92
N ASN A 314 6.51 -5.28 -16.26
CA ASN A 314 7.06 -3.97 -15.89
C ASN A 314 8.27 -3.56 -16.74
N SER A 315 8.51 -2.26 -16.74
CA SER A 315 9.73 -1.60 -17.23
C SER A 315 10.25 -0.62 -16.17
N THR A 316 10.12 -0.97 -14.89
CA THR A 316 10.51 -0.11 -13.77
C THR A 316 11.99 0.22 -13.86
N PRO A 317 12.36 1.51 -13.92
CA PRO A 317 13.75 1.91 -13.90
C PRO A 317 14.38 1.59 -12.54
N HIS A 318 15.64 1.20 -12.57
CA HIS A 318 16.44 0.97 -11.36
C HIS A 318 17.58 2.00 -11.34
N PRO A 319 17.33 3.24 -10.87
CA PRO A 319 18.37 4.25 -10.80
C PRO A 319 19.48 3.80 -9.86
N VAL A 320 20.71 4.10 -10.24
CA VAL A 320 21.85 3.86 -9.38
C VAL A 320 21.83 4.88 -8.25
N VAL A 321 21.96 4.41 -7.02
CA VAL A 321 22.08 5.30 -5.87
C VAL A 321 23.41 6.04 -5.97
N PRO A 322 23.44 7.37 -5.81
CA PRO A 322 24.69 8.13 -5.82
C PRO A 322 25.67 7.57 -4.78
N PRO A 323 26.98 7.51 -5.11
CA PRO A 323 27.99 7.03 -4.17
C PRO A 323 28.07 7.94 -2.95
N GLN A 324 28.35 7.35 -1.79
CA GLN A 324 28.56 8.11 -0.56
C GLN A 324 29.78 9.04 -0.74
N PRO A 325 29.64 10.35 -0.45
CA PRO A 325 30.74 11.29 -0.51
C PRO A 325 31.92 10.89 0.39
N ALA A 326 33.15 11.09 -0.11
CA ALA A 326 34.36 10.77 0.66
C ALA A 326 34.38 11.50 2.01
N ALA A 327 33.97 12.76 2.04
CA ALA A 327 33.88 13.57 3.25
C ALA A 327 33.01 12.89 4.34
N MET A 328 31.86 12.30 3.96
CA MET A 328 30.97 11.64 4.91
C MET A 328 31.61 10.38 5.54
N ARG A 329 32.61 9.78 4.85
CA ARG A 329 33.34 8.62 5.39
C ARG A 329 34.42 8.99 6.39
N THR A 330 34.91 10.25 6.35
CA THR A 330 36.04 10.71 7.15
C THR A 330 35.65 11.49 8.40
N VAL A 331 34.41 12.00 8.45
CA VAL A 331 33.90 12.75 9.61
C VAL A 331 33.02 11.90 10.49
N ASP A 332 33.01 12.19 11.80
CA ASP A 332 32.12 11.53 12.76
C ASP A 332 30.88 12.38 13.01
N GLY A 333 29.78 11.71 13.35
CA GLY A 333 28.53 12.36 13.72
C GLY A 333 28.52 12.93 15.16
N PRO A 334 27.47 13.66 15.54
CA PRO A 334 26.30 14.01 14.72
C PRO A 334 26.63 14.99 13.60
N LEU A 335 26.11 14.74 12.40
CA LEU A 335 26.35 15.56 11.22
C LEU A 335 25.07 15.96 10.48
N LEU A 336 25.13 17.09 9.81
CA LEU A 336 24.09 17.59 8.92
C LEU A 336 24.66 17.68 7.50
N VAL A 337 23.95 17.13 6.51
CA VAL A 337 24.26 17.31 5.10
C VAL A 337 23.34 18.36 4.50
N LEU A 338 23.89 19.37 3.84
CA LEU A 338 23.18 20.42 3.15
C LEU A 338 23.44 20.34 1.62
N PRO A 339 22.45 20.70 0.81
CA PRO A 339 21.08 21.07 1.12
C PRO A 339 20.26 19.92 1.73
N SER A 340 19.36 20.22 2.66
CA SER A 340 18.45 19.25 3.27
C SER A 340 17.02 19.46 2.78
N ASN A 341 16.46 18.43 2.16
CA ASN A 341 15.05 18.33 1.79
C ASN A 341 14.64 16.85 1.71
N GLN A 342 13.35 16.61 1.51
CA GLN A 342 12.83 15.23 1.55
C GLN A 342 13.48 14.29 0.53
N SER A 343 13.87 14.78 -0.64
CA SER A 343 14.48 13.96 -1.70
C SER A 343 15.97 13.74 -1.48
N LEU A 344 16.70 14.79 -1.10
CA LEU A 344 18.15 14.74 -0.87
C LEU A 344 18.52 14.01 0.43
N ASP A 345 17.64 14.03 1.42
CA ASP A 345 17.91 13.34 2.70
C ASP A 345 17.82 11.82 2.58
N GLN A 346 17.12 11.27 1.59
CA GLN A 346 16.99 9.81 1.42
C GLN A 346 18.35 9.13 1.12
N PRO A 347 19.15 9.59 0.14
CA PRO A 347 20.51 9.07 -0.03
C PRO A 347 21.38 9.24 1.22
N VAL A 348 21.26 10.37 1.95
CA VAL A 348 22.03 10.61 3.17
C VAL A 348 21.70 9.57 4.25
N MET A 349 20.43 9.27 4.46
CA MET A 349 20.02 8.21 5.38
C MET A 349 20.58 6.85 4.96
N LEU A 350 20.57 6.53 3.66
CA LEU A 350 21.16 5.29 3.16
C LEU A 350 22.68 5.25 3.38
N TRP A 351 23.40 6.33 3.07
CA TRP A 351 24.84 6.43 3.28
C TRP A 351 25.24 6.30 4.75
N SER A 352 24.42 6.84 5.66
CA SER A 352 24.69 6.75 7.11
C SER A 352 24.75 5.30 7.59
N THR A 353 24.06 4.37 6.95
CA THR A 353 24.04 2.94 7.34
C THR A 353 25.40 2.25 7.19
N THR A 354 26.31 2.79 6.37
CA THR A 354 27.66 2.23 6.17
C THR A 354 28.47 2.16 7.47
N ARG A 355 28.31 3.16 8.35
CA ARG A 355 28.97 3.26 9.67
C ARG A 355 27.96 3.51 10.81
N PHE A 356 26.67 3.53 10.52
CA PHE A 356 25.62 3.92 11.46
C PHE A 356 25.88 5.28 12.11
N GLN A 357 26.27 6.26 11.28
CA GLN A 357 26.56 7.60 11.74
C GLN A 357 25.28 8.32 12.15
N ASP A 358 25.35 9.11 13.23
CA ASP A 358 24.28 9.99 13.65
C ASP A 358 24.14 11.14 12.64
N VAL A 359 23.01 11.21 11.94
CA VAL A 359 22.69 12.24 10.98
C VAL A 359 21.42 12.99 11.38
N VAL A 360 21.41 14.30 11.16
CA VAL A 360 20.23 15.15 11.38
C VAL A 360 19.23 14.99 10.22
N ASN A 361 19.75 14.73 9.04
CA ASN A 361 18.95 14.51 7.83
C ASN A 361 17.96 13.36 8.01
N GLY A 362 16.74 13.56 7.55
CA GLY A 362 15.71 12.55 7.65
C GLY A 362 14.54 12.80 6.71
N GLY A 363 13.84 11.70 6.36
CA GLY A 363 12.66 11.77 5.52
C GLY A 363 11.65 10.69 5.91
N SER A 364 10.40 11.08 6.09
CA SER A 364 9.32 10.15 6.38
C SER A 364 8.00 10.66 5.76
N GLY A 365 6.87 10.06 6.13
CA GLY A 365 5.55 10.48 5.70
C GLY A 365 5.14 11.90 6.15
N PHE A 366 5.88 12.49 7.09
CA PHE A 366 5.78 13.89 7.54
C PHE A 366 7.18 14.36 7.99
N THR A 367 7.39 15.68 8.07
CA THR A 367 8.62 16.26 8.58
C THR A 367 8.45 16.64 10.05
N PRO A 368 9.28 16.12 10.99
CA PRO A 368 9.28 16.58 12.38
C PRO A 368 9.58 18.08 12.46
N ARG A 369 8.94 18.77 13.40
CA ARG A 369 9.14 20.23 13.57
C ARG A 369 10.61 20.62 13.75
N GLN A 370 11.35 19.84 14.52
CA GLN A 370 12.79 20.07 14.73
C GLN A 370 13.58 20.07 13.42
N LEU A 371 13.28 19.16 12.50
CA LEU A 371 13.94 19.11 11.20
C LEU A 371 13.51 20.28 10.30
N ASP A 372 12.25 20.70 10.36
CA ASP A 372 11.79 21.92 9.68
C ASP A 372 12.50 23.16 10.20
N ASP A 373 12.70 23.25 11.53
CA ASP A 373 13.45 24.35 12.16
C ASP A 373 14.92 24.33 11.74
N VAL A 374 15.58 23.16 11.73
CA VAL A 374 16.95 23.00 11.18
C VAL A 374 17.02 23.52 9.74
N ARG A 375 16.14 23.05 8.87
CA ARG A 375 16.11 23.44 7.45
C ARG A 375 15.93 24.95 7.30
N ARG A 376 15.05 25.55 8.09
CA ARG A 376 14.78 26.99 8.06
C ARG A 376 15.98 27.83 8.58
N VAL A 377 16.54 27.44 9.72
CA VAL A 377 17.65 28.20 10.35
C VAL A 377 18.92 28.06 9.53
N THR A 378 19.14 26.95 8.87
CA THR A 378 20.35 26.72 8.06
C THR A 378 20.29 27.32 6.65
N LEU A 379 19.20 27.98 6.25
CA LEU A 379 19.14 28.68 4.95
C LEU A 379 20.21 29.77 4.82
N SER A 380 20.63 30.37 5.93
CA SER A 380 21.69 31.41 5.99
C SER A 380 23.06 30.88 6.40
N PHE A 381 23.21 29.56 6.59
CA PHE A 381 24.48 28.95 6.98
C PHE A 381 25.56 29.18 5.93
N PRO A 382 26.83 29.58 6.35
CA PRO A 382 27.31 29.74 7.72
C PRO A 382 27.10 31.18 8.24
N ASP A 383 26.30 31.32 9.28
CA ASP A 383 26.18 32.56 10.07
C ASP A 383 26.14 32.24 11.57
N GLN A 384 26.28 33.23 12.44
CA GLN A 384 26.35 33.02 13.88
C GLN A 384 25.09 32.33 14.42
N VAL A 385 23.90 32.68 13.91
CA VAL A 385 22.62 32.11 14.38
C VAL A 385 22.52 30.65 14.06
N SER A 386 22.82 30.27 12.82
CA SER A 386 22.77 28.86 12.37
C SER A 386 23.85 28.01 13.03
N VAL A 387 25.05 28.54 13.22
CA VAL A 387 26.15 27.84 13.90
C VAL A 387 25.80 27.57 15.36
N ASP A 388 25.34 28.61 16.09
CA ASP A 388 25.00 28.46 17.52
C ASP A 388 23.80 27.50 17.70
N TYR A 389 22.80 27.59 16.83
CA TYR A 389 21.66 26.67 16.82
C TYR A 389 22.08 25.20 16.63
N LEU A 390 22.95 24.94 15.64
CA LEU A 390 23.44 23.60 15.38
C LEU A 390 24.32 23.06 16.52
N ARG A 391 25.12 23.91 17.16
CA ARG A 391 25.89 23.54 18.36
C ARG A 391 25.00 23.16 19.54
N VAL A 392 23.91 23.90 19.76
CA VAL A 392 22.94 23.56 20.82
C VAL A 392 22.28 22.21 20.55
N LEU A 393 22.05 21.86 19.28
CA LEU A 393 21.55 20.52 18.88
C LEU A 393 22.61 19.42 18.98
N GLY A 394 23.87 19.76 19.27
CA GLY A 394 24.97 18.79 19.35
C GLY A 394 25.55 18.36 17.99
N VAL A 395 25.23 19.08 16.91
CA VAL A 395 25.82 18.84 15.59
C VAL A 395 27.30 19.20 15.64
N ARG A 396 28.15 18.31 15.16
CA ARG A 396 29.61 18.50 15.15
C ARG A 396 30.15 18.89 13.79
N ASN A 397 29.49 18.41 12.73
CA ASN A 397 29.95 18.65 11.37
C ASN A 397 28.76 19.00 10.46
N VAL A 398 28.95 19.99 9.59
CA VAL A 398 28.04 20.28 8.48
C VAL A 398 28.76 20.00 7.17
N LEU A 399 28.16 19.19 6.33
CA LEU A 399 28.67 18.84 5.00
C LEU A 399 27.84 19.52 3.95
N LEU A 400 28.42 20.43 3.20
CA LEU A 400 27.76 21.16 2.11
C LEU A 400 28.15 20.53 0.78
N MET A 401 27.17 19.96 0.08
CA MET A 401 27.34 19.28 -1.22
C MET A 401 27.36 20.28 -2.35
N ARG A 402 28.52 20.62 -2.91
CA ARG A 402 28.66 21.64 -3.98
C ARG A 402 27.80 21.34 -5.21
N ASP A 403 27.65 20.08 -5.59
CA ASP A 403 26.85 19.65 -6.75
C ASP A 403 25.35 19.92 -6.61
N HIS A 404 24.89 20.23 -5.41
CA HIS A 404 23.47 20.39 -5.08
C HIS A 404 23.08 21.80 -4.64
N ILE A 405 24.02 22.76 -4.65
CA ILE A 405 23.76 24.13 -4.17
C ILE A 405 23.26 25.07 -5.24
N ALA A 406 23.42 24.76 -6.52
CA ALA A 406 22.97 25.62 -7.62
C ALA A 406 21.47 25.99 -7.47
N GLY A 407 21.15 27.27 -7.53
CA GLY A 407 19.81 27.80 -7.34
C GLY A 407 19.32 27.76 -5.88
N THR A 408 20.16 27.43 -4.91
CA THR A 408 19.84 27.45 -3.46
C THR A 408 20.52 28.62 -2.75
N PRO A 409 20.10 29.00 -1.53
CA PRO A 409 20.76 30.05 -0.75
C PRO A 409 22.26 29.79 -0.51
N TRP A 410 22.68 28.53 -0.45
CA TRP A 410 24.08 28.14 -0.21
C TRP A 410 25.02 28.39 -1.41
N GLU A 411 24.49 28.61 -2.61
CA GLU A 411 25.30 29.00 -3.77
C GLU A 411 26.10 30.28 -3.51
N ILE A 412 25.53 31.22 -2.76
CA ILE A 412 26.17 32.47 -2.40
C ILE A 412 27.06 32.32 -1.16
N THR A 413 26.63 31.50 -0.19
CA THR A 413 27.29 31.41 1.12
C THR A 413 28.37 30.35 1.21
N VAL A 414 28.50 29.45 0.23
CA VAL A 414 29.48 28.35 0.23
C VAL A 414 30.91 28.83 0.41
N ASP A 415 31.24 29.98 -0.16
CA ASP A 415 32.56 30.60 -0.10
C ASP A 415 32.64 31.77 0.89
N ALA A 416 31.59 31.98 1.70
CA ALA A 416 31.56 33.02 2.72
C ALA A 416 32.68 32.83 3.75
N PRO A 417 33.29 33.92 4.26
CA PRO A 417 34.29 33.83 5.31
C PRO A 417 33.69 33.30 6.59
N VAL A 418 34.45 32.46 7.29
CA VAL A 418 34.05 31.85 8.56
C VAL A 418 34.73 32.47 9.77
N ASP A 419 35.47 33.56 9.54
CA ASP A 419 36.21 34.29 10.58
C ASP A 419 35.22 34.79 11.65
N GLY A 420 35.60 34.56 12.90
CA GLY A 420 34.74 34.95 14.04
C GLY A 420 33.63 33.99 14.41
N LEU A 421 33.29 33.02 13.58
CA LEU A 421 32.24 32.03 13.88
C LEU A 421 32.75 30.84 14.74
N GLY A 422 34.07 30.74 14.93
CA GLY A 422 34.69 29.65 15.71
C GLY A 422 34.51 28.28 15.06
N ILE A 423 34.42 28.22 13.74
CA ILE A 423 34.27 27.00 12.95
C ILE A 423 35.47 26.82 12.02
N ILE A 424 35.76 25.57 11.63
CA ILE A 424 36.82 25.26 10.69
C ILE A 424 36.18 24.80 9.38
N ARG A 425 36.59 25.45 8.27
CA ARG A 425 36.16 25.05 6.91
C ARG A 425 37.28 24.25 6.25
N GLU A 426 36.92 23.10 5.70
CA GLU A 426 37.82 22.17 5.00
C GLU A 426 37.13 21.69 3.71
N GLU A 427 37.84 21.56 2.61
CA GLU A 427 37.33 21.02 1.36
C GLU A 427 37.81 19.58 1.18
N ILE A 428 36.88 18.65 1.00
CA ILE A 428 37.16 17.22 0.79
C ILE A 428 36.40 16.77 -0.46
N GLY A 429 37.07 16.77 -1.60
CA GLY A 429 36.45 16.52 -2.89
C GLY A 429 35.39 17.59 -3.22
N ASP A 430 34.19 17.16 -3.57
CA ASP A 430 33.07 18.05 -3.94
C ASP A 430 32.25 18.53 -2.72
N VAL A 431 32.76 18.31 -1.52
CA VAL A 431 32.06 18.65 -0.28
C VAL A 431 32.87 19.65 0.54
N VAL A 432 32.21 20.69 1.00
CA VAL A 432 32.75 21.58 2.01
C VAL A 432 32.33 21.10 3.38
N VAL A 433 33.28 20.78 4.24
CA VAL A 433 33.08 20.34 5.60
C VAL A 433 33.29 21.51 6.56
N TYR A 434 32.32 21.81 7.38
CA TYR A 434 32.40 22.77 8.48
C TYR A 434 32.40 22.01 9.80
N ARG A 435 33.46 22.15 10.58
CA ARG A 435 33.57 21.61 11.95
C ARG A 435 33.10 22.71 12.92
N LEU A 436 32.04 22.41 13.66
CA LEU A 436 31.38 23.36 14.56
C LEU A 436 32.02 23.44 15.94
#